data_b8c5cc6364e3c9dbea41a547b62975f9
#
_entry.id   b8c5cc6364e3c9dbea41a547b62975f9
#
_cell.length_a   1.000
_cell.length_b   1.000
_cell.length_c   1.000
_cell.angle_alpha   90.00
_cell.angle_beta   90.00
_cell.angle_gamma   90.00
#
_symmetry.space_group_name_H-M   'P 1'
#
loop_
_entity.id
_entity.type
_entity.pdbx_description
1 polymer ?
#
loop_
_entity_poly.entity_id
_entity_poly.type
_entity_poly.pdbx_seq_one_letter_code
_entity_poly.pdbx_strand_id
1 'polypeptide(L)'
;MTHDLTLQSRASVTHDTHHLRFERPKDLMCKPGQAVDLTLMRDGWRDQARPFTPVNGSEGDTLDFIIKSYPDHEGVTAQIATLQPGEKVQVSDPWGAIHDAGPGTFIAGGAGITPFIAILRARLAREGTLAGSTLIFSNKTEADIILRDEFEAMEGLETIWLVTDETNPGPNVQSERIDRHFLRNHAKAENAPFYICGPDAMVDDIEEMLISFGIAKSDIIREDFS
;
A
#
# COMPACT_ATOMS: atom_id res chain seq x y z
N MET A 1 4.56 21.43 7.57
CA MET A 1 5.42 21.26 8.77
C MET A 1 6.13 19.92 8.69
N THR A 2 7.14 19.71 9.55
CA THR A 2 7.81 18.41 9.66
C THR A 2 7.72 17.92 11.10
N HIS A 3 7.61 16.59 11.27
CA HIS A 3 7.47 15.92 12.56
C HIS A 3 8.59 14.91 12.76
N ASP A 4 9.23 14.94 13.92
CA ASP A 4 10.24 13.96 14.28
C ASP A 4 9.58 12.68 14.81
N LEU A 5 9.98 11.52 14.27
CA LEU A 5 9.52 10.20 14.71
C LEU A 5 10.71 9.42 15.28
N THR A 6 10.51 8.74 16.41
CA THR A 6 11.50 7.82 16.97
C THR A 6 11.07 6.39 16.73
N LEU A 7 11.94 5.58 16.11
CA LEU A 7 11.67 4.15 15.87
C LEU A 7 11.61 3.40 17.19
N GLN A 8 10.50 2.72 17.44
CA GLN A 8 10.30 1.87 18.63
C GLN A 8 10.65 0.42 18.33
N SER A 9 10.23 -0.09 17.17
CA SER A 9 10.50 -1.47 16.78
C SER A 9 10.51 -1.65 15.27
N ARG A 10 11.22 -2.70 14.83
CA ARG A 10 11.25 -3.19 13.45
C ARG A 10 11.07 -4.70 13.44
N ALA A 11 10.23 -5.20 12.54
CA ALA A 11 10.01 -6.63 12.30
C ALA A 11 9.99 -6.90 10.79
N SER A 12 10.37 -8.11 10.37
CA SER A 12 10.22 -8.54 8.97
C SER A 12 8.78 -8.97 8.72
N VAL A 13 8.23 -8.59 7.55
CA VAL A 13 6.92 -9.00 7.04
C VAL A 13 7.10 -10.01 5.92
N THR A 14 8.01 -9.71 4.97
CA THR A 14 8.50 -10.65 3.96
C THR A 14 10.03 -10.64 3.99
N HIS A 15 10.68 -11.34 3.06
CA HIS A 15 12.14 -11.40 2.96
C HIS A 15 12.78 -10.01 2.71
N ASP A 16 12.05 -9.06 2.13
CA ASP A 16 12.51 -7.72 1.77
C ASP A 16 11.60 -6.58 2.27
N THR A 17 10.57 -6.90 3.06
CA THR A 17 9.60 -5.92 3.56
C THR A 17 9.61 -5.91 5.08
N HIS A 18 9.60 -4.69 5.64
CA HIS A 18 9.73 -4.46 7.07
C HIS A 18 8.54 -3.67 7.62
N HIS A 19 8.04 -4.10 8.77
CA HIS A 19 7.13 -3.33 9.61
C HIS A 19 7.96 -2.46 10.56
N LEU A 20 7.79 -1.16 10.46
CA LEU A 20 8.45 -0.16 11.31
C LEU A 20 7.38 0.54 12.14
N ARG A 21 7.56 0.52 13.45
CA ARG A 21 6.69 1.20 14.40
C ARG A 21 7.42 2.37 15.02
N PHE A 22 6.83 3.55 14.87
CA PHE A 22 7.35 4.78 15.44
C PHE A 22 6.42 5.31 16.53
N GLU A 23 6.96 6.14 17.44
CA GLU A 23 6.17 6.97 18.32
C GLU A 23 5.42 8.02 17.48
N ARG A 24 4.11 8.19 17.73
CA ARG A 24 3.29 9.15 17.00
C ARG A 24 3.31 10.51 17.68
N PRO A 25 3.67 11.59 16.98
CA PRO A 25 3.46 12.96 17.45
C PRO A 25 1.96 13.25 17.63
N LYS A 26 1.59 13.93 18.70
CA LYS A 26 0.18 14.20 19.04
C LYS A 26 -0.57 15.04 18.01
N ASP A 27 0.15 15.86 17.27
CA ASP A 27 -0.34 16.78 16.25
C ASP A 27 -0.33 16.20 14.83
N LEU A 28 0.20 14.97 14.65
CA LEU A 28 0.25 14.30 13.36
C LEU A 28 -0.98 13.39 13.14
N MET A 29 -1.91 13.88 12.33
CA MET A 29 -3.18 13.21 12.03
C MET A 29 -3.21 12.74 10.57
N CYS A 30 -2.95 11.46 10.30
CA CYS A 30 -3.03 10.85 8.98
C CYS A 30 -4.38 10.17 8.79
N LYS A 31 -5.13 10.56 7.76
CA LYS A 31 -6.31 9.78 7.34
C LYS A 31 -5.86 8.51 6.62
N PRO A 32 -6.62 7.39 6.73
CA PRO A 32 -6.31 6.18 5.99
C PRO A 32 -6.17 6.46 4.50
N GLY A 33 -5.07 5.98 3.90
CA GLY A 33 -4.70 6.21 2.50
C GLY A 33 -3.75 7.36 2.24
N GLN A 34 -3.65 8.35 3.14
CA GLN A 34 -2.71 9.47 2.97
C GLN A 34 -1.26 9.03 3.17
N ALA A 35 -0.36 9.63 2.40
CA ALA A 35 1.09 9.50 2.51
C ALA A 35 1.71 10.62 3.32
N VAL A 36 2.95 10.41 3.75
CA VAL A 36 3.88 11.42 4.27
C VAL A 36 5.21 11.27 3.55
N ASP A 37 5.96 12.35 3.38
CA ASP A 37 7.34 12.29 2.92
C ASP A 37 8.26 11.98 4.09
N LEU A 38 8.88 10.81 4.10
CA LEU A 38 9.80 10.36 5.14
C LEU A 38 11.24 10.65 4.73
N THR A 39 11.96 11.28 5.63
CA THR A 39 13.38 11.63 5.50
C THR A 39 14.20 10.96 6.61
N LEU A 40 15.28 10.30 6.23
CA LEU A 40 16.24 9.73 7.18
C LEU A 40 17.11 10.81 7.79
N MET A 41 17.22 10.84 9.14
CA MET A 41 18.05 11.80 9.85
C MET A 41 19.51 11.31 9.97
N ARG A 42 20.04 10.71 8.86
CA ARG A 42 21.42 10.22 8.70
C ARG A 42 22.20 11.12 7.74
N ASP A 43 23.50 11.25 7.93
CA ASP A 43 24.37 12.00 7.03
C ASP A 43 24.33 11.42 5.61
N GLY A 44 24.19 12.29 4.61
CA GLY A 44 24.02 11.94 3.20
C GLY A 44 22.60 11.56 2.77
N TRP A 45 21.62 11.50 3.70
CA TRP A 45 20.25 11.09 3.40
C TRP A 45 19.19 12.13 3.74
N ARG A 46 19.58 13.26 4.36
CA ARG A 46 18.64 14.29 4.84
C ARG A 46 17.90 15.05 3.74
N ASP A 47 18.39 15.01 2.52
CA ASP A 47 17.80 15.69 1.36
C ASP A 47 17.04 14.71 0.44
N GLN A 48 16.83 13.48 0.90
CA GLN A 48 16.21 12.41 0.11
C GLN A 48 14.91 11.91 0.73
N ALA A 49 13.89 12.78 0.74
CA ALA A 49 12.56 12.38 1.16
C ALA A 49 11.91 11.38 0.17
N ARG A 50 11.12 10.44 0.70
CA ARG A 50 10.31 9.51 -0.10
C ARG A 50 8.93 9.36 0.51
N PRO A 51 7.88 9.22 -0.33
CA PRO A 51 6.51 9.03 0.13
C PRO A 51 6.31 7.62 0.70
N PHE A 52 5.68 7.56 1.87
CA PHE A 52 5.21 6.31 2.48
C PHE A 52 3.86 6.54 3.14
N THR A 53 2.99 5.54 3.04
CA THR A 53 1.68 5.58 3.67
C THR A 53 1.71 4.84 5.02
N PRO A 54 1.32 5.50 6.13
CA PRO A 54 1.08 4.80 7.39
C PRO A 54 -0.02 3.75 7.26
N VAL A 55 0.21 2.55 7.81
CA VAL A 55 -0.71 1.41 7.67
C VAL A 55 -1.66 1.24 8.85
N ASN A 56 -1.56 2.08 9.86
CA ASN A 56 -2.50 2.16 10.97
C ASN A 56 -3.27 3.49 10.93
N GLY A 57 -4.44 3.48 11.54
CA GLY A 57 -5.33 4.66 11.55
C GLY A 57 -4.75 5.87 12.27
N SER A 58 -5.54 6.92 12.37
CA SER A 58 -5.19 8.17 13.06
C SER A 58 -5.21 8.06 14.60
N GLU A 59 -5.66 6.95 15.14
CA GLU A 59 -5.78 6.72 16.59
C GLU A 59 -4.59 5.96 17.14
N GLY A 60 -4.30 6.14 18.44
CA GLY A 60 -3.23 5.47 19.17
C GLY A 60 -1.90 6.22 19.17
N ASP A 61 -0.96 5.71 19.96
CA ASP A 61 0.32 6.34 20.28
C ASP A 61 1.44 5.95 19.28
N THR A 62 1.13 5.18 18.25
CA THR A 62 2.11 4.73 17.25
C THR A 62 1.74 5.11 15.83
N LEU A 63 2.75 5.30 15.00
CA LEU A 63 2.65 5.45 13.56
C LEU A 63 3.42 4.29 12.92
N ASP A 64 2.70 3.43 12.22
CA ASP A 64 3.24 2.18 11.69
C ASP A 64 3.37 2.26 10.17
N PHE A 65 4.52 1.83 9.64
CA PHE A 65 4.76 1.73 8.20
C PHE A 65 5.13 0.29 7.83
N ILE A 66 4.73 -0.12 6.64
CA ILE A 66 5.22 -1.34 5.99
C ILE A 66 6.00 -0.88 4.75
N ILE A 67 7.32 -1.09 4.76
CA ILE A 67 8.22 -0.57 3.73
C ILE A 67 8.98 -1.73 3.09
N LYS A 68 8.82 -1.86 1.77
CA LYS A 68 9.62 -2.78 0.96
C LYS A 68 10.98 -2.17 0.67
N SER A 69 12.04 -2.91 0.95
CA SER A 69 13.41 -2.52 0.65
C SER A 69 13.82 -3.05 -0.71
N TYR A 70 14.72 -2.32 -1.36
CA TYR A 70 15.32 -2.72 -2.63
C TYR A 70 16.84 -2.70 -2.44
N PRO A 71 17.44 -3.78 -1.89
CA PRO A 71 18.84 -3.80 -1.51
C PRO A 71 19.80 -3.58 -2.69
N ASP A 72 19.41 -4.01 -3.89
CA ASP A 72 20.21 -3.83 -5.12
C ASP A 72 20.29 -2.37 -5.60
N HIS A 73 19.46 -1.50 -5.06
CA HIS A 73 19.37 -0.08 -5.43
C HIS A 73 19.94 0.80 -4.34
N GLU A 74 20.93 0.61 -3.64
CA GLU A 74 21.57 1.48 -2.63
C GLU A 74 20.80 2.78 -2.26
N GLY A 75 19.46 2.72 -2.28
CA GLY A 75 18.55 3.85 -2.13
C GLY A 75 18.03 4.03 -0.69
N VAL A 76 17.14 5.01 -0.51
CA VAL A 76 16.54 5.34 0.80
C VAL A 76 15.89 4.12 1.47
N THR A 77 15.20 3.26 0.71
CA THR A 77 14.53 2.07 1.26
C THR A 77 15.50 1.03 1.78
N ALA A 78 16.67 0.87 1.14
CA ALA A 78 17.73 0.01 1.66
C ALA A 78 18.29 0.53 2.99
N GLN A 79 18.42 1.86 3.14
CA GLN A 79 18.83 2.48 4.41
C GLN A 79 17.75 2.37 5.48
N ILE A 80 16.47 2.54 5.13
CA ILE A 80 15.34 2.36 6.05
C ILE A 80 15.34 0.95 6.64
N ALA A 81 15.65 -0.08 5.83
CA ALA A 81 15.73 -1.46 6.26
C ALA A 81 16.82 -1.71 7.33
N THR A 82 17.77 -0.79 7.51
CA THR A 82 18.84 -0.89 8.52
C THR A 82 18.57 -0.10 9.80
N LEU A 83 17.45 0.64 9.88
CA LEU A 83 17.11 1.43 11.05
C LEU A 83 17.02 0.56 12.31
N GLN A 84 17.52 1.10 13.43
CA GLN A 84 17.48 0.46 14.75
C GLN A 84 16.55 1.22 15.69
N PRO A 85 15.91 0.55 16.66
CA PRO A 85 15.14 1.23 17.70
C PRO A 85 15.92 2.37 18.35
N GLY A 86 15.28 3.53 18.54
CA GLY A 86 15.87 4.77 19.03
C GLY A 86 16.35 5.72 17.94
N GLU A 87 16.55 5.26 16.71
CA GLU A 87 16.90 6.15 15.59
C GLU A 87 15.70 7.01 15.17
N LYS A 88 16.00 8.17 14.61
CA LYS A 88 14.99 9.16 14.22
C LYS A 88 14.85 9.28 12.72
N VAL A 89 13.62 9.53 12.30
CA VAL A 89 13.26 9.98 10.97
C VAL A 89 12.43 11.24 11.08
N GLN A 90 12.29 11.99 10.00
CA GLN A 90 11.41 13.13 9.92
C GLN A 90 10.33 12.88 8.86
N VAL A 91 9.08 13.27 9.13
CA VAL A 91 8.00 13.17 8.14
C VAL A 91 7.35 14.51 7.91
N SER A 92 6.79 14.71 6.70
CA SER A 92 5.97 15.87 6.35
C SER A 92 4.58 15.80 7.00
N ASP A 93 3.80 16.88 6.85
CA ASP A 93 2.35 16.80 6.99
C ASP A 93 1.79 15.79 5.97
N PRO A 94 0.66 15.08 6.30
CA PRO A 94 0.04 14.12 5.42
C PRO A 94 -0.51 14.74 4.14
N TRP A 95 -0.40 14.02 3.04
CA TRP A 95 -0.90 14.42 1.72
C TRP A 95 -1.40 13.20 0.94
N GLY A 96 -1.93 13.40 -0.27
CA GLY A 96 -2.32 12.35 -1.19
C GLY A 96 -3.80 12.35 -1.54
N ALA A 97 -4.12 11.71 -2.68
CA ALA A 97 -5.45 11.62 -3.24
C ALA A 97 -6.17 10.32 -2.85
N ILE A 98 -5.44 9.27 -2.49
CA ILE A 98 -6.06 8.00 -2.07
C ILE A 98 -6.77 8.17 -0.73
N HIS A 99 -8.07 7.86 -0.72
CA HIS A 99 -8.93 7.96 0.45
C HIS A 99 -10.05 6.93 0.39
N ASP A 100 -10.72 6.64 1.51
CA ASP A 100 -11.85 5.73 1.58
C ASP A 100 -13.12 6.35 0.95
N ALA A 101 -13.49 5.90 -0.25
CA ALA A 101 -14.71 6.31 -0.95
C ALA A 101 -15.81 5.21 -0.94
N GLY A 102 -15.65 4.17 -0.15
CA GLY A 102 -16.63 3.10 -0.04
C GLY A 102 -16.12 1.73 -0.48
N PRO A 103 -16.97 0.69 -0.43
CA PRO A 103 -16.67 -0.62 -1.00
C PRO A 103 -16.35 -0.51 -2.48
N GLY A 104 -15.46 -1.36 -3.00
CA GLY A 104 -15.03 -1.31 -4.40
C GLY A 104 -13.86 -2.23 -4.68
N THR A 105 -13.21 -2.03 -5.83
CA THR A 105 -12.10 -2.87 -6.27
C THR A 105 -10.76 -2.19 -5.99
N PHE A 106 -9.94 -2.82 -5.16
CA PHE A 106 -8.60 -2.39 -4.79
C PHE A 106 -7.58 -3.14 -5.63
N ILE A 107 -6.81 -2.45 -6.47
CA ILE A 107 -5.81 -3.04 -7.36
C ILE A 107 -4.43 -2.57 -6.92
N ALA A 108 -3.65 -3.49 -6.35
CA ALA A 108 -2.34 -3.20 -5.78
C ALA A 108 -1.20 -3.89 -6.53
N GLY A 109 -0.06 -3.22 -6.67
CA GLY A 109 1.21 -3.79 -7.13
C GLY A 109 2.31 -3.66 -6.09
N GLY A 110 2.81 -4.78 -5.55
CA GLY A 110 3.90 -4.78 -4.59
C GLY A 110 3.67 -3.85 -3.38
N ALA A 111 4.58 -2.90 -3.13
CA ALA A 111 4.47 -1.94 -2.03
C ALA A 111 3.27 -0.98 -2.13
N GLY A 112 2.61 -0.87 -3.30
CA GLY A 112 1.39 -0.09 -3.48
C GLY A 112 0.19 -0.60 -2.70
N ILE A 113 0.31 -1.73 -2.01
CA ILE A 113 -0.72 -2.23 -1.08
C ILE A 113 -0.89 -1.34 0.17
N THR A 114 0.11 -0.55 0.53
CA THR A 114 0.14 0.14 1.84
C THR A 114 -1.02 1.10 2.10
N PRO A 115 -1.49 1.96 1.16
CA PRO A 115 -2.68 2.77 1.41
C PRO A 115 -3.95 1.92 1.60
N PHE A 116 -4.03 0.76 0.94
CA PHE A 116 -5.18 -0.12 1.05
C PHE A 116 -5.20 -0.88 2.38
N ILE A 117 -4.05 -1.23 2.95
CA ILE A 117 -3.96 -1.76 4.32
C ILE A 117 -4.65 -0.80 5.29
N ALA A 118 -4.29 0.49 5.24
CA ALA A 118 -4.85 1.51 6.12
C ALA A 118 -6.37 1.66 5.94
N ILE A 119 -6.85 1.74 4.69
CA ILE A 119 -8.27 1.90 4.38
C ILE A 119 -9.08 0.68 4.82
N LEU A 120 -8.63 -0.53 4.44
CA LEU A 120 -9.36 -1.76 4.73
C LEU A 120 -9.42 -2.05 6.24
N ARG A 121 -8.31 -1.84 6.97
CA ARG A 121 -8.29 -1.95 8.44
C ARG A 121 -9.27 -0.97 9.10
N ALA A 122 -9.23 0.31 8.69
CA ALA A 122 -10.10 1.35 9.25
C ALA A 122 -11.58 1.06 8.95
N ARG A 123 -11.90 0.60 7.74
CA ARG A 123 -13.26 0.23 7.36
C ARG A 123 -13.74 -0.99 8.12
N LEU A 124 -12.95 -2.06 8.19
CA LEU A 124 -13.29 -3.27 8.94
C LEU A 124 -13.55 -2.96 10.41
N ALA A 125 -12.72 -2.11 11.04
CA ALA A 125 -12.93 -1.68 12.42
C ALA A 125 -14.23 -0.88 12.62
N ARG A 126 -14.62 -0.06 11.64
CA ARG A 126 -15.82 0.78 11.69
C ARG A 126 -17.10 -0.01 11.36
N GLU A 127 -17.06 -0.87 10.35
CA GLU A 127 -18.24 -1.51 9.76
C GLU A 127 -18.40 -2.98 10.14
N GLY A 128 -17.35 -3.61 10.65
CA GLY A 128 -17.32 -5.04 11.01
C GLY A 128 -17.22 -5.99 9.82
N THR A 129 -17.31 -5.48 8.59
CA THR A 129 -17.21 -6.28 7.36
C THR A 129 -16.71 -5.44 6.20
N LEU A 130 -16.08 -6.10 5.22
CA LEU A 130 -15.65 -5.51 3.95
C LEU A 130 -16.49 -6.00 2.75
N ALA A 131 -17.71 -6.48 3.01
CA ALA A 131 -18.60 -6.98 1.97
C ALA A 131 -18.75 -5.96 0.81
N GLY A 132 -18.63 -6.45 -0.43
CA GLY A 132 -18.61 -5.62 -1.64
C GLY A 132 -17.24 -5.02 -1.97
N SER A 133 -16.18 -5.41 -1.25
CA SER A 133 -14.82 -5.03 -1.58
C SER A 133 -14.02 -6.23 -2.11
N THR A 134 -13.25 -6.00 -3.18
CA THR A 134 -12.36 -7.00 -3.79
C THR A 134 -10.94 -6.45 -3.80
N LEU A 135 -9.97 -7.21 -3.32
CA LEU A 135 -8.54 -6.92 -3.43
C LEU A 135 -7.91 -7.77 -4.53
N ILE A 136 -7.39 -7.13 -5.56
CA ILE A 136 -6.55 -7.72 -6.61
C ILE A 136 -5.12 -7.30 -6.30
N PHE A 137 -4.27 -8.26 -5.93
CA PHE A 137 -2.91 -7.94 -5.50
C PHE A 137 -1.86 -8.69 -6.32
N SER A 138 -1.11 -7.93 -7.13
CA SER A 138 -0.05 -8.44 -8.01
C SER A 138 1.32 -8.27 -7.38
N ASN A 139 2.10 -9.36 -7.39
CA ASN A 139 3.46 -9.43 -6.88
C ASN A 139 4.36 -10.18 -7.87
N LYS A 140 5.66 -10.25 -7.61
CA LYS A 140 6.57 -11.07 -8.43
C LYS A 140 6.40 -12.55 -8.12
N THR A 141 6.45 -12.91 -6.84
CA THR A 141 6.31 -14.28 -6.33
C THR A 141 5.36 -14.33 -5.13
N GLU A 142 4.95 -15.51 -4.70
CA GLU A 142 4.15 -15.67 -3.47
C GLU A 142 4.87 -15.15 -2.23
N ALA A 143 6.18 -15.30 -2.15
CA ALA A 143 6.99 -14.83 -1.04
C ALA A 143 7.00 -13.28 -0.90
N ASP A 144 6.59 -12.56 -1.95
CA ASP A 144 6.45 -11.11 -1.96
C ASP A 144 5.09 -10.63 -1.45
N ILE A 145 4.10 -11.51 -1.26
CA ILE A 145 2.74 -11.11 -0.87
C ILE A 145 2.74 -10.62 0.57
N ILE A 146 2.58 -9.30 0.72
CA ILE A 146 2.58 -8.62 2.01
C ILE A 146 1.27 -8.91 2.74
N LEU A 147 1.33 -9.39 3.99
CA LEU A 147 0.18 -9.61 4.90
C LEU A 147 -0.94 -10.49 4.32
N ARG A 148 -0.62 -11.51 3.52
CA ARG A 148 -1.60 -12.40 2.91
C ARG A 148 -2.61 -12.94 3.92
N ASP A 149 -2.12 -13.56 5.00
CA ASP A 149 -2.98 -14.20 6.02
C ASP A 149 -3.92 -13.18 6.69
N GLU A 150 -3.48 -11.93 6.86
CA GLU A 150 -4.31 -10.87 7.42
C GLU A 150 -5.47 -10.53 6.48
N PHE A 151 -5.21 -10.34 5.17
CA PHE A 151 -6.27 -10.05 4.20
C PHE A 151 -7.25 -11.21 4.04
N GLU A 152 -6.77 -12.46 4.02
CA GLU A 152 -7.61 -13.66 3.96
C GLU A 152 -8.50 -13.81 5.21
N ALA A 153 -8.09 -13.24 6.35
CA ALA A 153 -8.89 -13.24 7.58
C ALA A 153 -9.86 -12.05 7.71
N MET A 154 -9.81 -11.07 6.80
CA MET A 154 -10.70 -9.90 6.83
C MET A 154 -12.12 -10.29 6.38
N GLU A 155 -13.08 -10.18 7.30
CA GLU A 155 -14.47 -10.55 7.04
C GLU A 155 -15.07 -9.80 5.86
N GLY A 156 -15.57 -10.54 4.86
CA GLY A 156 -16.25 -10.00 3.69
C GLY A 156 -15.33 -9.49 2.58
N LEU A 157 -14.01 -9.51 2.73
CA LEU A 157 -13.07 -9.15 1.67
C LEU A 157 -12.89 -10.30 0.69
N GLU A 158 -13.13 -10.06 -0.59
CA GLU A 158 -12.73 -10.98 -1.65
C GLU A 158 -11.28 -10.70 -2.06
N THR A 159 -10.44 -11.75 -2.18
CA THR A 159 -9.03 -11.60 -2.53
C THR A 159 -8.65 -12.37 -3.79
N ILE A 160 -7.89 -11.74 -4.67
CA ILE A 160 -7.30 -12.34 -5.88
C ILE A 160 -5.79 -12.11 -5.84
N TRP A 161 -5.03 -13.19 -5.69
CA TRP A 161 -3.59 -13.16 -5.61
C TRP A 161 -2.98 -13.47 -6.97
N LEU A 162 -2.14 -12.55 -7.47
CA LEU A 162 -1.45 -12.68 -8.75
C LEU A 162 0.07 -12.65 -8.56
N VAL A 163 0.77 -13.49 -9.32
CA VAL A 163 2.24 -13.46 -9.41
C VAL A 163 2.69 -13.43 -10.86
N THR A 164 3.78 -12.71 -11.14
CA THR A 164 4.25 -12.49 -12.53
C THR A 164 5.51 -13.27 -12.88
N ASP A 165 6.31 -13.63 -11.89
CA ASP A 165 7.64 -14.23 -12.07
C ASP A 165 7.71 -15.66 -11.48
N GLU A 166 6.56 -16.25 -11.15
CA GLU A 166 6.43 -17.60 -10.64
C GLU A 166 5.44 -18.42 -11.49
N THR A 167 5.88 -19.52 -12.06
CA THR A 167 5.07 -20.30 -13.02
C THR A 167 4.16 -21.35 -12.39
N ASN A 168 4.48 -21.81 -11.17
CA ASN A 168 3.71 -22.81 -10.42
C ASN A 168 3.50 -22.34 -8.98
N PRO A 169 2.72 -21.28 -8.77
CA PRO A 169 2.42 -20.83 -7.42
C PRO A 169 1.55 -21.85 -6.69
N GLY A 170 1.47 -21.70 -5.37
CA GLY A 170 0.61 -22.51 -4.51
C GLY A 170 -0.89 -22.33 -4.77
N PRO A 171 -1.73 -23.04 -4.03
CA PRO A 171 -3.17 -22.97 -4.21
C PRO A 171 -3.70 -21.54 -4.00
N ASN A 172 -4.72 -21.18 -4.80
CA ASN A 172 -5.39 -19.86 -4.76
C ASN A 172 -4.52 -18.66 -5.21
N VAL A 173 -3.35 -18.91 -5.82
CA VAL A 173 -2.53 -17.87 -6.44
C VAL A 173 -2.46 -18.16 -7.95
N GLN A 174 -2.62 -17.12 -8.76
CA GLN A 174 -2.65 -17.21 -10.21
C GLN A 174 -1.35 -16.65 -10.79
N SER A 175 -0.70 -17.43 -11.69
CA SER A 175 0.44 -16.94 -12.46
C SER A 175 -0.06 -16.14 -13.66
N GLU A 176 -0.42 -14.88 -13.43
CA GLU A 176 -1.07 -14.01 -14.43
C GLU A 176 -0.73 -12.54 -14.18
N ARG A 177 -0.78 -11.74 -15.25
CA ARG A 177 -0.67 -10.27 -15.19
C ARG A 177 -2.03 -9.62 -15.24
N ILE A 178 -2.14 -8.42 -14.63
CA ILE A 178 -3.32 -7.58 -14.76
C ILE A 178 -3.31 -6.96 -16.17
N ASP A 179 -3.82 -7.69 -17.14
CA ASP A 179 -3.96 -7.25 -18.50
C ASP A 179 -5.42 -6.94 -18.87
N ARG A 180 -5.66 -6.58 -20.12
CA ARG A 180 -7.01 -6.27 -20.64
C ARG A 180 -7.97 -7.45 -20.53
N HIS A 181 -7.50 -8.68 -20.69
CA HIS A 181 -8.33 -9.89 -20.58
C HIS A 181 -8.75 -10.11 -19.13
N PHE A 182 -7.77 -10.05 -18.22
CA PHE A 182 -8.01 -10.16 -16.78
C PHE A 182 -9.02 -9.10 -16.30
N LEU A 183 -8.78 -7.82 -16.61
CA LEU A 183 -9.64 -6.74 -16.15
C LEU A 183 -11.08 -6.83 -16.70
N ARG A 184 -11.29 -7.31 -17.91
CA ARG A 184 -12.65 -7.52 -18.46
C ARG A 184 -13.48 -8.48 -17.63
N ASN A 185 -12.85 -9.43 -16.97
CA ASN A 185 -13.53 -10.44 -16.14
C ASN A 185 -13.76 -9.96 -14.71
N HIS A 186 -12.93 -9.03 -14.22
CA HIS A 186 -12.92 -8.62 -12.82
C HIS A 186 -13.33 -7.15 -12.57
N ALA A 187 -13.25 -6.28 -13.59
CA ALA A 187 -13.56 -4.86 -13.47
C ALA A 187 -14.83 -4.50 -14.22
N LYS A 188 -15.97 -4.49 -13.54
CA LYS A 188 -17.25 -4.03 -14.05
C LYS A 188 -17.65 -2.72 -13.39
N ALA A 189 -18.45 -1.88 -14.08
CA ALA A 189 -18.86 -0.58 -13.56
C ALA A 189 -19.55 -0.67 -12.18
N GLU A 190 -20.25 -1.76 -11.92
CA GLU A 190 -20.87 -2.05 -10.63
C GLU A 190 -19.89 -2.31 -9.48
N ASN A 191 -18.61 -2.57 -9.79
CA ASN A 191 -17.54 -2.77 -8.82
C ASN A 191 -16.75 -1.48 -8.48
N ALA A 192 -17.21 -0.33 -8.96
CA ALA A 192 -16.63 0.97 -8.63
C ALA A 192 -16.91 1.36 -7.16
N PRO A 193 -16.06 2.18 -6.52
CA PRO A 193 -14.85 2.79 -7.10
C PRO A 193 -13.68 1.81 -7.28
N PHE A 194 -12.75 2.16 -8.19
CA PHE A 194 -11.50 1.45 -8.42
C PHE A 194 -10.35 2.20 -7.76
N TYR A 195 -9.70 1.56 -6.83
CA TYR A 195 -8.50 2.09 -6.17
C TYR A 195 -7.29 1.45 -6.82
N ILE A 196 -6.32 2.26 -7.28
CA ILE A 196 -5.13 1.74 -7.96
C ILE A 196 -3.88 2.32 -7.29
N CYS A 197 -2.95 1.44 -6.91
CA CYS A 197 -1.66 1.85 -6.38
C CYS A 197 -0.57 0.80 -6.67
N GLY A 198 0.60 1.25 -7.11
CA GLY A 198 1.72 0.39 -7.47
C GLY A 198 2.74 1.10 -8.35
N PRO A 199 3.54 0.38 -9.12
CA PRO A 199 4.45 0.98 -10.10
C PRO A 199 3.72 1.85 -11.12
N ASP A 200 4.26 3.02 -11.46
CA ASP A 200 3.60 4.03 -12.31
C ASP A 200 3.08 3.44 -13.63
N ALA A 201 3.92 2.66 -14.34
CA ALA A 201 3.50 2.02 -15.58
C ALA A 201 2.29 1.08 -15.41
N MET A 202 2.20 0.33 -14.28
CA MET A 202 1.05 -0.52 -13.98
C MET A 202 -0.21 0.32 -13.72
N VAL A 203 -0.06 1.40 -12.96
CA VAL A 203 -1.18 2.30 -12.60
C VAL A 203 -1.74 2.96 -13.85
N ASP A 204 -0.88 3.49 -14.72
CA ASP A 204 -1.27 4.14 -15.97
C ASP A 204 -1.96 3.16 -16.93
N ASP A 205 -1.38 1.99 -17.14
CA ASP A 205 -1.96 0.94 -18.00
C ASP A 205 -3.36 0.52 -17.51
N ILE A 206 -3.54 0.34 -16.19
CA ILE A 206 -4.82 -0.07 -15.60
C ILE A 206 -5.85 1.06 -15.74
N GLU A 207 -5.49 2.32 -15.45
CA GLU A 207 -6.38 3.46 -15.63
C GLU A 207 -6.86 3.56 -17.09
N GLU A 208 -5.94 3.49 -18.07
CA GLU A 208 -6.29 3.53 -19.49
C GLU A 208 -7.24 2.39 -19.88
N MET A 209 -6.99 1.18 -19.39
CA MET A 209 -7.86 0.03 -19.66
C MET A 209 -9.25 0.22 -19.06
N LEU A 210 -9.37 0.67 -17.80
CA LEU A 210 -10.65 0.92 -17.13
C LEU A 210 -11.46 1.99 -17.88
N ILE A 211 -10.83 3.10 -18.25
CA ILE A 211 -11.47 4.17 -19.05
C ILE A 211 -11.94 3.61 -20.39
N SER A 212 -11.16 2.76 -21.06
CA SER A 212 -11.54 2.12 -22.33
C SER A 212 -12.73 1.16 -22.21
N PHE A 213 -13.03 0.68 -20.99
CA PHE A 213 -14.21 -0.13 -20.67
C PHE A 213 -15.43 0.70 -20.30
N GLY A 214 -15.31 2.04 -20.28
CA GLY A 214 -16.39 2.97 -19.97
C GLY A 214 -16.48 3.32 -18.47
N ILE A 215 -15.49 2.97 -17.65
CA ILE A 215 -15.42 3.42 -16.26
C ILE A 215 -15.11 4.92 -16.27
N ALA A 216 -15.90 5.68 -15.51
CA ALA A 216 -15.68 7.12 -15.41
C ALA A 216 -14.37 7.42 -14.64
N LYS A 217 -13.61 8.42 -15.06
CA LYS A 217 -12.36 8.80 -14.36
C LYS A 217 -12.61 9.20 -12.91
N SER A 218 -13.80 9.74 -12.58
CA SER A 218 -14.22 10.05 -11.21
C SER A 218 -14.36 8.83 -10.30
N ASP A 219 -14.50 7.65 -10.88
CA ASP A 219 -14.65 6.38 -10.17
C ASP A 219 -13.31 5.65 -10.02
N ILE A 220 -12.21 6.28 -10.45
CA ILE A 220 -10.84 5.77 -10.32
C ILE A 220 -10.09 6.65 -9.32
N ILE A 221 -9.59 6.02 -8.25
CA ILE A 221 -8.87 6.67 -7.15
C ILE A 221 -7.42 6.20 -7.19
N ARG A 222 -6.50 7.10 -7.49
CA ARG A 222 -5.06 6.84 -7.54
C ARG A 222 -4.26 8.05 -7.05
N GLU A 223 -3.01 7.84 -6.71
CA GLU A 223 -2.07 8.94 -6.58
C GLU A 223 -1.63 9.44 -7.96
N ASP A 224 -1.40 10.74 -8.02
CA ASP A 224 -0.73 11.41 -9.14
C ASP A 224 0.61 11.90 -8.63
N PHE A 225 1.69 11.22 -9.00
CA PHE A 225 3.06 11.58 -8.63
C PHE A 225 3.73 12.50 -9.67
N SER A 226 2.93 13.15 -10.53
CA SER A 226 3.41 14.08 -11.57
C SER A 226 3.89 15.42 -11.01
#